data_4567f9ead78e7ad3bb19e4d5caef18af
#
_entry.id   4567f9ead78e7ad3bb19e4d5caef18af
#
_cell.length_a   1.000
_cell.length_b   1.000
_cell.length_c   1.000
_cell.angle_alpha   90.00
_cell.angle_beta   90.00
_cell.angle_gamma   90.00
#
_symmetry.space_group_name_H-M   'P 1'
#
loop_
_entity.id
_entity.type
_entity.pdbx_description
1 polymer ?
#
loop_
_entity_poly.entity_id
_entity_poly.type
_entity_poly.pdbx_seq_one_letter_code
_entity_poly.pdbx_strand_id
1 'polypeptide(L)'
;MAATSEQIFVRSHVARDLLQNAGLFKTDKLVVWEYVSNGLQHIDIGTNPVVKVRLDSKNKRMSIADNGRGMDWAGLHNFFVMHGENVDRKEGRPGRGRFGTGKSAAFGIGDLLRITTVRNKKRSKLELKRTDIETMNSEDPIPVRTFEKEVNTSQPNGTLIDIEGIHLKSLDQAGVIHYIQRHLARWPKNVTVFVNNHECEFEEPPVALEERYQAEGETKRLLGDVELVIKVSRKYLEDDLRGVAIYSNGVWHETTLAGSEGREMSQYLFGEIEVPNLDDDKSPIPPFDVSRSMRLNSNNELVRALYAFIGQRVERVRRDLVNEEKKRKTSEEARKLAEQADENYRPQSIPNSLYIS
;
A
#
# COMPACT_ATOMS: atom_id res chain seq x y z
N MET A 1 4.57 -52.40 34.26
CA MET A 1 5.09 -51.01 34.10
C MET A 1 4.48 -50.48 32.83
N ALA A 2 3.49 -49.57 32.94
CA ALA A 2 2.88 -48.93 31.76
C ALA A 2 3.88 -47.88 31.25
N ALA A 3 4.26 -48.01 29.98
CA ALA A 3 5.05 -46.99 29.31
C ALA A 3 4.21 -45.71 29.24
N THR A 4 4.59 -44.70 29.99
CA THR A 4 4.06 -43.33 29.80
C THR A 4 4.45 -42.90 28.41
N SER A 5 3.47 -42.85 27.51
CA SER A 5 3.66 -42.27 26.16
C SER A 5 4.00 -40.78 26.35
N GLU A 6 5.26 -40.45 26.16
CA GLU A 6 5.71 -39.06 26.11
C GLU A 6 5.04 -38.37 24.90
N GLN A 7 4.08 -37.48 25.15
CA GLN A 7 3.40 -36.76 24.11
C GLN A 7 4.23 -35.54 23.70
N ILE A 8 4.49 -35.39 22.41
CA ILE A 8 5.14 -34.20 21.83
C ILE A 8 4.04 -33.21 21.47
N PHE A 9 4.18 -31.96 21.91
CA PHE A 9 3.24 -30.87 21.64
C PHE A 9 3.87 -29.86 20.69
N VAL A 10 3.08 -29.35 19.73
CA VAL A 10 3.43 -28.17 18.93
C VAL A 10 3.16 -26.93 19.78
N ARG A 11 4.18 -26.07 19.95
CA ARG A 11 4.08 -24.84 20.74
C ARG A 11 4.41 -23.62 19.87
N SER A 12 3.75 -22.49 20.12
CA SER A 12 4.05 -21.21 19.48
C SER A 12 5.03 -20.41 20.34
N HIS A 13 5.91 -19.68 19.66
CA HIS A 13 6.96 -18.87 20.30
C HIS A 13 6.66 -17.39 20.06
N VAL A 14 5.86 -16.77 20.92
CA VAL A 14 5.31 -15.41 20.76
C VAL A 14 6.40 -14.36 20.49
N ALA A 15 7.50 -14.39 21.23
CA ALA A 15 8.60 -13.43 21.04
C ALA A 15 9.26 -13.57 19.67
N ARG A 16 9.53 -14.81 19.23
CA ARG A 16 10.09 -15.08 17.89
C ARG A 16 9.14 -14.65 16.78
N ASP A 17 7.86 -14.98 16.90
CA ASP A 17 6.84 -14.62 15.90
C ASP A 17 6.71 -13.11 15.77
N LEU A 18 6.77 -12.36 16.88
CA LEU A 18 6.72 -10.90 16.87
C LEU A 18 7.92 -10.30 16.15
N LEU A 19 9.15 -10.79 16.43
CA LEU A 19 10.36 -10.29 15.80
C LEU A 19 10.50 -10.75 14.34
N GLN A 20 10.03 -11.94 13.98
CA GLN A 20 9.98 -12.40 12.59
C GLN A 20 9.03 -11.52 11.76
N ASN A 21 7.85 -11.21 12.29
CA ASN A 21 6.89 -10.30 11.65
C ASN A 21 7.47 -8.88 11.55
N ALA A 22 8.22 -8.41 12.54
CA ALA A 22 8.93 -7.14 12.49
C ALA A 22 9.89 -7.06 11.29
N GLY A 23 10.52 -8.19 10.92
CA GLY A 23 11.40 -8.29 9.75
C GLY A 23 10.75 -7.95 8.41
N LEU A 24 9.43 -7.86 8.33
CA LEU A 24 8.69 -7.39 7.15
C LEU A 24 8.74 -5.86 6.99
N PHE A 25 8.95 -5.14 8.09
CA PHE A 25 8.91 -3.67 8.17
C PHE A 25 10.33 -3.07 8.23
N LYS A 26 11.11 -3.20 7.16
CA LYS A 26 12.53 -2.82 7.12
C LYS A 26 12.79 -1.35 6.79
N THR A 27 11.76 -0.59 6.45
CA THR A 27 11.88 0.82 6.05
C THR A 27 10.89 1.69 6.82
N ASP A 28 11.24 2.95 6.98
CA ASP A 28 10.37 3.97 7.57
C ASP A 28 9.02 4.09 6.83
N LYS A 29 9.02 4.00 5.50
CA LYS A 29 7.81 4.05 4.66
C LYS A 29 6.79 2.97 5.04
N LEU A 30 7.24 1.73 5.17
CA LEU A 30 6.38 0.60 5.53
C LEU A 30 5.84 0.73 6.95
N VAL A 31 6.70 1.12 7.91
CA VAL A 31 6.29 1.31 9.30
C VAL A 31 5.30 2.46 9.44
N VAL A 32 5.59 3.59 8.81
CA VAL A 32 4.69 4.75 8.85
C VAL A 32 3.35 4.40 8.22
N TRP A 33 3.34 3.74 7.06
CA TRP A 33 2.10 3.40 6.37
C TRP A 33 1.22 2.43 7.16
N GLU A 34 1.81 1.46 7.84
CA GLU A 34 1.06 0.55 8.72
C GLU A 34 0.25 1.32 9.77
N TYR A 35 0.87 2.29 10.46
CA TYR A 35 0.15 3.08 11.47
C TYR A 35 -0.75 4.17 10.88
N VAL A 36 -0.38 4.76 9.75
CA VAL A 36 -1.24 5.71 9.03
C VAL A 36 -2.51 5.01 8.57
N SER A 37 -2.41 3.86 7.93
CA SER A 37 -3.58 3.11 7.45
C SER A 37 -4.50 2.67 8.60
N ASN A 38 -3.93 2.26 9.73
CA ASN A 38 -4.70 1.95 10.94
C ASN A 38 -5.44 3.19 11.47
N GLY A 39 -4.77 4.34 11.55
CA GLY A 39 -5.37 5.60 11.97
C GLY A 39 -6.51 6.07 11.05
N LEU A 40 -6.35 5.89 9.74
CA LEU A 40 -7.39 6.23 8.76
C LEU A 40 -8.59 5.28 8.79
N GLN A 41 -8.40 4.04 9.23
CA GLN A 41 -9.44 3.00 9.24
C GLN A 41 -10.34 3.07 10.47
N HIS A 42 -9.78 3.29 11.65
CA HIS A 42 -10.49 3.20 12.93
C HIS A 42 -11.10 4.54 13.37
N ILE A 43 -11.96 5.11 12.52
CA ILE A 43 -12.60 6.41 12.71
C ILE A 43 -14.06 6.23 13.13
N ASP A 44 -14.57 7.16 13.93
CA ASP A 44 -15.99 7.23 14.25
C ASP A 44 -16.80 7.77 13.05
N ILE A 45 -18.03 7.29 12.91
CA ILE A 45 -18.94 7.69 11.83
C ILE A 45 -19.13 9.22 11.90
N GLY A 46 -18.99 9.88 10.75
CA GLY A 46 -19.15 11.34 10.63
C GLY A 46 -17.90 12.15 10.97
N THR A 47 -16.80 11.51 11.33
CA THR A 47 -15.51 12.17 11.56
C THR A 47 -14.61 12.05 10.33
N ASN A 48 -14.02 13.16 9.88
CA ASN A 48 -13.01 13.12 8.83
C ASN A 48 -11.68 12.60 9.42
N PRO A 49 -11.08 11.54 8.82
CA PRO A 49 -9.83 11.00 9.29
C PRO A 49 -8.68 12.00 9.13
N VAL A 50 -7.92 12.21 10.19
CA VAL A 50 -6.71 13.05 10.18
C VAL A 50 -5.58 12.28 10.86
N VAL A 51 -4.48 12.09 10.16
CA VAL A 51 -3.28 11.48 10.72
C VAL A 51 -2.09 12.41 10.58
N LYS A 52 -1.33 12.56 11.67
CA LYS A 52 -0.14 13.41 11.72
C LYS A 52 1.09 12.56 12.01
N VAL A 53 2.03 12.53 11.08
CA VAL A 53 3.31 11.85 11.20
C VAL A 53 4.39 12.86 11.50
N ARG A 54 5.23 12.59 12.49
CA ARG A 54 6.42 13.37 12.79
C ARG A 54 7.65 12.47 12.69
N LEU A 55 8.59 12.84 11.85
CA LEU A 55 9.87 12.18 11.64
C LEU A 55 10.99 13.05 12.22
N ASP A 56 11.73 12.52 13.18
CA ASP A 56 12.86 13.17 13.82
C ASP A 56 14.12 12.32 13.68
N SER A 57 14.82 12.49 12.58
CA SER A 57 16.06 11.76 12.29
C SER A 57 17.17 12.04 13.30
N LYS A 58 17.22 13.25 13.86
CA LYS A 58 18.27 13.67 14.81
C LYS A 58 18.14 12.89 16.13
N ASN A 59 16.91 12.76 16.63
CA ASN A 59 16.64 12.07 17.89
C ASN A 59 16.28 10.60 17.69
N LYS A 60 16.40 10.05 16.45
CA LYS A 60 16.07 8.65 16.14
C LYS A 60 14.68 8.27 16.62
N ARG A 61 13.70 9.11 16.34
CA ARG A 61 12.31 8.97 16.78
C ARG A 61 11.33 9.26 15.66
N MET A 62 10.18 8.60 15.68
CA MET A 62 9.00 8.98 14.90
C MET A 62 7.75 8.89 15.76
N SER A 63 6.73 9.66 15.40
CA SER A 63 5.42 9.56 16.02
C SER A 63 4.31 9.67 15.00
N ILE A 64 3.25 8.90 15.20
CA ILE A 64 2.05 8.89 14.37
C ILE A 64 0.84 9.10 15.29
N ALA A 65 0.10 10.19 15.07
CA ALA A 65 -1.08 10.55 15.84
C ALA A 65 -2.30 10.58 14.92
N ASP A 66 -3.39 9.96 15.34
CA ASP A 66 -4.67 9.97 14.66
C ASP A 66 -5.78 10.62 15.52
N ASN A 67 -6.86 11.01 14.88
CA ASN A 67 -8.11 11.45 15.51
C ASN A 67 -9.18 10.35 15.50
N GLY A 68 -8.75 9.10 15.48
CA GLY A 68 -9.61 7.93 15.45
C GLY A 68 -10.38 7.73 16.73
N ARG A 69 -11.17 6.65 16.77
CA ARG A 69 -12.01 6.32 17.95
C ARG A 69 -11.20 5.94 19.20
N GLY A 70 -9.89 5.73 19.07
CA GLY A 70 -9.03 5.25 20.14
C GLY A 70 -9.33 3.81 20.55
N MET A 71 -8.61 3.33 21.56
CA MET A 71 -8.76 2.00 22.14
C MET A 71 -9.11 2.10 23.62
N ASP A 72 -10.11 1.35 24.06
CA ASP A 72 -10.33 1.02 25.46
C ASP A 72 -9.40 -0.11 25.90
N TRP A 73 -9.51 -0.54 27.15
CA TRP A 73 -8.63 -1.57 27.68
C TRP A 73 -8.77 -2.91 26.96
N ALA A 74 -9.98 -3.28 26.54
CA ALA A 74 -10.22 -4.49 25.76
C ALA A 74 -9.61 -4.40 24.35
N GLY A 75 -9.73 -3.24 23.70
CA GLY A 75 -9.11 -2.94 22.42
C GLY A 75 -7.58 -3.00 22.48
N LEU A 76 -6.97 -2.49 23.57
CA LEU A 76 -5.53 -2.60 23.81
C LEU A 76 -5.09 -4.04 24.00
N HIS A 77 -5.85 -4.83 24.75
CA HIS A 77 -5.58 -6.29 24.86
C HIS A 77 -5.61 -6.95 23.49
N ASN A 78 -6.64 -6.69 22.69
CA ASN A 78 -6.73 -7.26 21.33
C ASN A 78 -5.58 -6.79 20.41
N PHE A 79 -5.15 -5.54 20.54
CA PHE A 79 -3.99 -5.02 19.80
C PHE A 79 -2.72 -5.83 20.07
N PHE A 80 -2.49 -6.25 21.31
CA PHE A 80 -1.30 -7.02 21.71
C PHE A 80 -1.44 -8.55 21.51
N VAL A 81 -2.63 -9.07 21.23
CA VAL A 81 -2.82 -10.50 20.89
C VAL A 81 -2.24 -10.80 19.52
N MET A 82 -1.30 -11.75 19.43
CA MET A 82 -0.75 -12.20 18.13
C MET A 82 -1.85 -12.90 17.34
N HIS A 83 -1.94 -12.56 16.05
CA HIS A 83 -2.99 -13.05 15.14
C HIS A 83 -4.42 -12.84 15.66
N GLY A 84 -4.61 -11.79 16.47
CA GLY A 84 -5.92 -11.38 16.97
C GLY A 84 -6.88 -11.14 15.81
N GLU A 85 -8.12 -11.60 15.99
CA GLU A 85 -9.16 -11.43 14.99
C GLU A 85 -9.49 -9.94 14.80
N ASN A 86 -9.67 -9.53 13.56
CA ASN A 86 -10.12 -8.18 13.24
C ASN A 86 -11.59 -8.02 13.64
N VAL A 87 -11.85 -7.30 14.72
CA VAL A 87 -13.20 -7.08 15.27
C VAL A 87 -14.10 -6.36 14.27
N ASP A 88 -13.55 -5.42 13.48
CA ASP A 88 -14.34 -4.70 12.48
C ASP A 88 -14.84 -5.65 11.37
N ARG A 89 -14.05 -6.65 11.02
CA ARG A 89 -14.45 -7.67 10.04
C ARG A 89 -15.56 -8.59 10.58
N LYS A 90 -15.52 -8.94 11.86
CA LYS A 90 -16.61 -9.69 12.53
C LYS A 90 -17.93 -8.92 12.56
N GLU A 91 -17.85 -7.60 12.66
CA GLU A 91 -19.00 -6.70 12.68
C GLU A 91 -19.43 -6.23 11.28
N GLY A 92 -18.89 -6.85 10.19
CA GLY A 92 -19.24 -6.53 8.80
C GLY A 92 -18.75 -5.16 8.33
N ARG A 93 -17.83 -4.54 9.06
CA ARG A 93 -17.16 -3.30 8.64
C ARG A 93 -15.95 -3.62 7.78
N PRO A 94 -15.61 -2.77 6.79
CA PRO A 94 -14.40 -2.96 5.98
C PRO A 94 -13.15 -2.97 6.88
N GLY A 95 -12.60 -4.13 7.14
CA GLY A 95 -11.41 -4.30 7.97
C GLY A 95 -10.18 -4.53 7.10
N ARG A 96 -9.27 -3.57 7.04
CA ARG A 96 -8.05 -3.62 6.21
C ARG A 96 -6.89 -4.41 6.84
N GLY A 97 -6.98 -4.84 8.10
CA GLY A 97 -5.94 -5.61 8.79
C GLY A 97 -6.27 -7.09 8.85
N ARG A 98 -5.51 -7.95 8.15
CA ARG A 98 -5.72 -9.40 8.16
C ARG A 98 -4.88 -10.12 9.20
N PHE A 99 -3.68 -9.62 9.51
CA PHE A 99 -2.66 -10.39 10.22
C PHE A 99 -2.32 -9.89 11.62
N GLY A 100 -2.91 -8.78 12.09
CA GLY A 100 -2.59 -8.21 13.43
C GLY A 100 -1.11 -7.89 13.60
N THR A 101 -0.41 -7.50 12.53
CA THR A 101 1.04 -7.27 12.50
C THR A 101 1.46 -5.88 12.98
N GLY A 102 0.52 -4.95 13.15
CA GLY A 102 0.81 -3.55 13.46
C GLY A 102 1.71 -3.35 14.68
N LYS A 103 1.52 -4.16 15.73
CA LYS A 103 2.41 -4.12 16.91
C LYS A 103 3.85 -4.52 16.62
N SER A 104 4.08 -5.35 15.59
CA SER A 104 5.41 -5.80 15.18
C SER A 104 6.14 -4.75 14.35
N ALA A 105 5.42 -3.89 13.65
CA ALA A 105 5.98 -2.94 12.69
C ALA A 105 7.03 -2.02 13.32
N ALA A 106 6.78 -1.51 14.53
CA ALA A 106 7.72 -0.64 15.25
C ALA A 106 9.10 -1.29 15.42
N PHE A 107 9.12 -2.59 15.72
CA PHE A 107 10.36 -3.33 15.98
C PHE A 107 11.11 -3.72 14.70
N GLY A 108 10.56 -3.45 13.53
CA GLY A 108 11.28 -3.56 12.25
C GLY A 108 12.43 -2.58 12.13
N ILE A 109 12.28 -1.39 12.74
CA ILE A 109 13.27 -0.30 12.65
C ILE A 109 13.62 0.35 13.99
N GLY A 110 12.95 0.03 15.09
CA GLY A 110 13.12 0.70 16.38
C GLY A 110 13.19 -0.26 17.57
N ASP A 111 13.57 0.28 18.72
CA ASP A 111 13.76 -0.48 19.96
C ASP A 111 12.61 -0.33 20.95
N LEU A 112 11.80 0.71 20.80
CA LEU A 112 10.76 1.03 21.75
C LEU A 112 9.48 1.44 21.02
N LEU A 113 8.36 0.82 21.39
CA LEU A 113 7.00 1.18 21.00
C LEU A 113 6.26 1.72 22.23
N ARG A 114 5.79 2.96 22.14
CA ARG A 114 4.88 3.53 23.14
C ARG A 114 3.55 3.86 22.50
N ILE A 115 2.46 3.48 23.16
CA ILE A 115 1.09 3.74 22.73
C ILE A 115 0.41 4.61 23.77
N THR A 116 -0.09 5.75 23.34
CA THR A 116 -1.02 6.58 24.15
C THR A 116 -2.33 6.64 23.40
N THR A 117 -3.42 6.18 24.01
CA THR A 117 -4.73 6.17 23.38
C THR A 117 -5.80 6.74 24.29
N VAL A 118 -6.75 7.44 23.69
CA VAL A 118 -7.89 8.03 24.40
C VAL A 118 -9.17 7.51 23.76
N ARG A 119 -10.06 6.94 24.57
CA ARG A 119 -11.39 6.53 24.17
C ARG A 119 -12.39 6.89 25.25
N ASN A 120 -13.48 7.52 24.89
CA ASN A 120 -14.57 7.89 25.82
C ASN A 120 -14.07 8.63 27.07
N LYS A 121 -13.19 9.63 26.90
CA LYS A 121 -12.56 10.42 27.97
C LYS A 121 -11.71 9.59 28.96
N LYS A 122 -11.26 8.42 28.53
CA LYS A 122 -10.34 7.55 29.28
C LYS A 122 -9.04 7.43 28.50
N ARG A 123 -7.91 7.71 29.15
CA ARG A 123 -6.57 7.61 28.55
C ARG A 123 -5.83 6.42 29.12
N SER A 124 -5.18 5.68 28.23
CA SER A 124 -4.23 4.62 28.58
C SER A 124 -2.89 4.86 27.92
N LYS A 125 -1.80 4.52 28.62
CA LYS A 125 -0.43 4.66 28.12
C LYS A 125 0.38 3.41 28.45
N LEU A 126 0.92 2.78 27.40
CA LEU A 126 1.66 1.53 27.48
C LEU A 126 2.99 1.65 26.71
N GLU A 127 3.93 0.79 27.08
CA GLU A 127 5.25 0.72 26.46
C GLU A 127 5.71 -0.74 26.33
N LEU A 128 6.28 -1.06 25.17
CA LEU A 128 6.94 -2.34 24.90
C LEU A 128 8.34 -2.06 24.36
N LYS A 129 9.34 -2.75 24.89
CA LYS A 129 10.74 -2.64 24.46
C LYS A 129 11.19 -3.89 23.73
N ARG A 130 12.06 -3.72 22.75
CA ARG A 130 12.70 -4.84 22.05
C ARG A 130 13.45 -5.74 23.02
N THR A 131 14.17 -5.17 23.98
CA THR A 131 14.91 -5.94 24.99
C THR A 131 14.00 -6.84 25.83
N ASP A 132 12.79 -6.38 26.16
CA ASP A 132 11.82 -7.16 26.91
C ASP A 132 11.33 -8.38 26.09
N ILE A 133 11.27 -8.22 24.74
CA ILE A 133 10.91 -9.31 23.82
C ILE A 133 12.07 -10.32 23.69
N GLU A 134 13.30 -9.84 23.54
CA GLU A 134 14.49 -10.66 23.28
C GLU A 134 14.93 -11.47 24.51
N THR A 135 14.65 -10.97 25.71
CA THR A 135 15.07 -11.63 26.97
C THR A 135 14.05 -12.63 27.51
N MET A 136 12.83 -12.69 26.94
CA MET A 136 11.80 -13.62 27.41
C MET A 136 12.04 -15.04 26.93
N ASN A 137 11.77 -16.00 27.83
CA ASN A 137 11.73 -17.41 27.47
C ASN A 137 10.56 -17.69 26.51
N SER A 138 10.70 -18.72 25.69
CA SER A 138 9.78 -19.04 24.59
C SER A 138 8.32 -19.24 24.97
N GLU A 139 8.04 -19.55 26.23
CA GLU A 139 6.69 -19.93 26.69
C GLU A 139 6.00 -18.83 27.51
N ASP A 140 6.72 -17.80 27.91
CA ASP A 140 6.18 -16.74 28.75
C ASP A 140 5.53 -15.62 27.95
N PRO A 141 4.40 -15.05 28.43
CA PRO A 141 3.82 -13.87 27.83
C PRO A 141 4.76 -12.67 28.00
N ILE A 142 4.91 -11.87 26.94
CA ILE A 142 5.75 -10.67 26.97
C ILE A 142 5.05 -9.58 27.79
N PRO A 143 5.65 -9.06 28.87
CA PRO A 143 5.02 -8.03 29.68
C PRO A 143 5.02 -6.68 28.94
N VAL A 144 3.86 -6.06 28.84
CA VAL A 144 3.71 -4.69 28.37
C VAL A 144 3.65 -3.77 29.56
N ARG A 145 4.59 -2.82 29.66
CA ARG A 145 4.62 -1.87 30.76
C ARG A 145 3.47 -0.88 30.67
N THR A 146 2.65 -0.80 31.70
CA THR A 146 1.50 0.11 31.79
C THR A 146 1.87 1.29 32.67
N PHE A 147 1.80 2.52 32.13
CA PHE A 147 1.98 3.76 32.88
C PHE A 147 0.65 4.35 33.31
N GLU A 148 -0.36 4.28 32.44
CA GLU A 148 -1.72 4.77 32.72
C GLU A 148 -2.73 3.75 32.20
N LYS A 149 -3.75 3.48 33.02
CA LYS A 149 -4.84 2.58 32.66
C LYS A 149 -6.16 3.33 32.85
N GLU A 150 -6.81 3.68 31.75
CA GLU A 150 -8.14 4.32 31.70
C GLU A 150 -8.28 5.53 32.65
N VAL A 151 -7.24 6.37 32.70
CA VAL A 151 -7.24 7.61 33.49
C VAL A 151 -8.17 8.63 32.85
N ASN A 152 -8.97 9.32 33.65
CA ASN A 152 -9.86 10.38 33.15
C ASN A 152 -9.07 11.50 32.47
N THR A 153 -9.55 11.96 31.31
CA THR A 153 -8.91 13.02 30.53
C THR A 153 -9.95 13.86 29.78
N SER A 154 -9.62 15.12 29.52
CA SER A 154 -10.39 16.00 28.63
C SER A 154 -9.90 15.94 27.16
N GLN A 155 -8.87 15.17 26.87
CA GLN A 155 -8.37 15.02 25.50
C GLN A 155 -9.40 14.33 24.61
N PRO A 156 -9.45 14.67 23.31
CA PRO A 156 -10.30 13.99 22.34
C PRO A 156 -9.86 12.53 22.15
N ASN A 157 -10.74 11.73 21.56
CA ASN A 157 -10.42 10.38 21.15
C ASN A 157 -9.28 10.40 20.11
N GLY A 158 -8.48 9.35 20.08
CA GLY A 158 -7.38 9.16 19.14
C GLY A 158 -6.30 8.26 19.70
N THR A 159 -5.31 7.98 18.86
CA THR A 159 -4.15 7.18 19.24
C THR A 159 -2.87 7.91 18.81
N LEU A 160 -1.87 7.87 19.68
CA LEU A 160 -0.51 8.30 19.42
C LEU A 160 0.42 7.09 19.56
N ILE A 161 1.11 6.78 18.49
CA ILE A 161 2.20 5.80 18.43
C ILE A 161 3.52 6.57 18.45
N ASP A 162 4.38 6.26 19.40
CA ASP A 162 5.75 6.75 19.44
C ASP A 162 6.72 5.58 19.27
N ILE A 163 7.69 5.72 18.37
CA ILE A 163 8.77 4.75 18.11
C ILE A 163 10.09 5.45 18.36
N GLU A 164 10.92 4.88 19.24
CA GLU A 164 12.22 5.43 19.63
C GLU A 164 13.34 4.41 19.40
N GLY A 165 14.60 4.85 19.40
CA GLY A 165 15.73 4.00 19.13
C GLY A 165 15.78 3.50 17.68
N ILE A 166 15.49 4.37 16.72
CA ILE A 166 15.43 3.99 15.30
C ILE A 166 16.81 3.67 14.76
N HIS A 167 16.98 2.45 14.22
CA HIS A 167 18.24 1.90 13.72
C HIS A 167 18.62 2.44 12.33
N LEU A 168 17.68 3.01 11.58
CA LEU A 168 17.93 3.55 10.25
C LEU A 168 18.94 4.73 10.34
N LYS A 169 19.83 4.83 9.35
CA LYS A 169 20.82 5.94 9.29
C LYS A 169 20.14 7.30 9.29
N SER A 170 19.05 7.43 8.52
CA SER A 170 18.20 8.61 8.44
C SER A 170 16.76 8.19 8.15
N LEU A 171 15.79 9.06 8.46
CA LEU A 171 14.41 8.92 8.04
C LEU A 171 14.23 9.68 6.73
N ASP A 172 13.70 9.02 5.72
CA ASP A 172 13.48 9.57 4.38
C ASP A 172 12.11 10.26 4.29
N GLN A 173 12.06 11.52 4.75
CA GLN A 173 10.83 12.30 4.77
C GLN A 173 10.20 12.42 3.37
N ALA A 174 10.98 12.69 2.33
CA ALA A 174 10.46 12.85 0.97
C ALA A 174 9.89 11.53 0.46
N GLY A 175 10.60 10.42 0.67
CA GLY A 175 10.12 9.10 0.30
C GLY A 175 8.90 8.65 1.11
N VAL A 176 8.78 9.00 2.39
CA VAL A 176 7.59 8.74 3.21
C VAL A 176 6.39 9.52 2.68
N ILE A 177 6.54 10.82 2.37
CA ILE A 177 5.49 11.65 1.77
C ILE A 177 5.02 11.02 0.46
N HIS A 178 5.93 10.73 -0.46
CA HIS A 178 5.62 10.13 -1.75
C HIS A 178 4.91 8.79 -1.61
N TYR A 179 5.39 7.94 -0.69
CA TYR A 179 4.77 6.65 -0.41
C TYR A 179 3.32 6.79 0.09
N ILE A 180 3.07 7.71 1.02
CA ILE A 180 1.72 8.00 1.55
C ILE A 180 0.81 8.54 0.43
N GLN A 181 1.25 9.55 -0.31
CA GLN A 181 0.48 10.18 -1.40
C GLN A 181 -0.04 9.14 -2.40
N ARG A 182 0.79 8.18 -2.77
CA ARG A 182 0.41 7.09 -3.67
C ARG A 182 -0.64 6.15 -3.09
N HIS A 183 -0.51 5.82 -1.81
CA HIS A 183 -1.47 4.94 -1.13
C HIS A 183 -2.79 5.66 -0.81
N LEU A 184 -2.78 6.99 -0.69
CA LEU A 184 -3.98 7.79 -0.50
C LEU A 184 -4.89 7.82 -1.73
N ALA A 185 -4.41 7.45 -2.91
CA ALA A 185 -5.21 7.31 -4.14
C ALA A 185 -6.51 6.52 -3.94
N ARG A 186 -6.49 5.57 -3.01
CA ARG A 186 -7.58 4.64 -2.72
C ARG A 186 -8.41 4.98 -1.50
N TRP A 187 -8.08 6.07 -0.84
CA TRP A 187 -8.85 6.53 0.29
C TRP A 187 -9.90 7.56 -0.15
N PRO A 188 -11.01 7.66 0.58
CA PRO A 188 -11.97 8.73 0.34
C PRO A 188 -11.28 10.11 0.41
N LYS A 189 -11.70 11.06 -0.42
CA LYS A 189 -11.10 12.40 -0.49
C LYS A 189 -11.19 13.24 0.80
N ASN A 190 -11.93 12.77 1.80
CA ASN A 190 -12.07 13.44 3.10
C ASN A 190 -11.01 13.02 4.12
N VAL A 191 -10.03 12.20 3.74
CA VAL A 191 -8.90 11.87 4.61
C VAL A 191 -7.80 12.90 4.46
N THR A 192 -7.12 13.22 5.58
CA THR A 192 -5.98 14.15 5.58
C THR A 192 -4.81 13.53 6.31
N VAL A 193 -3.64 13.52 5.69
CA VAL A 193 -2.40 13.03 6.30
C VAL A 193 -1.32 14.10 6.21
N PHE A 194 -0.65 14.37 7.33
CA PHE A 194 0.49 15.27 7.41
C PHE A 194 1.77 14.52 7.74
N VAL A 195 2.88 14.87 7.10
CA VAL A 195 4.24 14.45 7.46
C VAL A 195 5.08 15.69 7.73
N ASN A 196 5.51 15.90 8.98
CA ASN A 196 6.23 17.09 9.42
C ASN A 196 5.59 18.40 8.92
N ASN A 197 4.27 18.55 9.09
CA ASN A 197 3.44 19.68 8.65
C ASN A 197 3.26 19.80 7.11
N HIS A 198 3.77 18.88 6.31
CA HIS A 198 3.47 18.80 4.88
C HIS A 198 2.21 17.94 4.70
N GLU A 199 1.18 18.49 4.08
CA GLU A 199 -0.02 17.75 3.73
C GLU A 199 0.24 16.83 2.53
N CYS A 200 -0.11 15.55 2.68
CA CYS A 200 0.07 14.55 1.64
C CYS A 200 -1.20 14.52 0.77
N GLU A 201 -1.11 15.07 -0.41
CA GLU A 201 -2.18 15.05 -1.41
C GLU A 201 -1.83 14.04 -2.51
N PHE A 202 -2.80 13.22 -2.92
CA PHE A 202 -2.62 12.37 -4.09
C PHE A 202 -3.08 13.11 -5.34
N GLU A 203 -2.18 13.27 -6.27
CA GLU A 203 -2.44 13.77 -7.61
C GLU A 203 -2.35 12.61 -8.62
N GLU A 204 -3.47 12.29 -9.24
CA GLU A 204 -3.50 11.22 -10.24
C GLU A 204 -2.67 11.64 -11.47
N PRO A 205 -1.87 10.73 -12.07
CA PRO A 205 -1.17 11.03 -13.31
C PRO A 205 -2.16 11.49 -14.41
N PRO A 206 -1.78 12.46 -15.25
CA PRO A 206 -2.67 12.98 -16.27
C PRO A 206 -3.06 11.88 -17.27
N VAL A 207 -4.34 11.57 -17.33
CA VAL A 207 -4.91 10.47 -18.13
C VAL A 207 -5.10 10.91 -19.59
N ALA A 208 -4.62 10.08 -20.51
CA ALA A 208 -4.88 10.21 -21.96
C ALA A 208 -6.05 9.32 -22.40
N LEU A 209 -6.15 8.12 -21.87
CA LEU A 209 -7.16 7.11 -22.17
C LEU A 209 -7.50 6.33 -20.90
N GLU A 210 -8.77 5.99 -20.73
CA GLU A 210 -9.26 5.09 -19.68
C GLU A 210 -10.14 4.03 -20.31
N GLU A 211 -9.87 2.76 -20.00
CA GLU A 211 -10.67 1.63 -20.42
C GLU A 211 -11.13 0.81 -19.21
N ARG A 212 -12.35 0.32 -19.26
CA ARG A 212 -12.99 -0.47 -18.21
C ARG A 212 -13.40 -1.83 -18.74
N TYR A 213 -13.08 -2.88 -17.99
CA TYR A 213 -13.35 -4.26 -18.36
C TYR A 213 -14.06 -4.99 -17.23
N GLN A 214 -15.24 -5.49 -17.49
CA GLN A 214 -15.95 -6.36 -16.55
C GLN A 214 -15.46 -7.79 -16.70
N ALA A 215 -15.41 -8.52 -15.58
CA ALA A 215 -15.20 -9.96 -15.63
C ALA A 215 -16.43 -10.67 -16.16
N GLU A 216 -16.23 -11.63 -17.06
CA GLU A 216 -17.29 -12.41 -17.69
C GLU A 216 -17.00 -13.90 -17.63
N GLY A 217 -18.02 -14.73 -17.82
CA GLY A 217 -17.90 -16.18 -17.92
C GLY A 217 -17.18 -16.82 -16.74
N GLU A 218 -16.16 -17.62 -17.02
CA GLU A 218 -15.33 -18.32 -16.03
C GLU A 218 -14.58 -17.35 -15.13
N THR A 219 -14.07 -16.23 -15.66
CA THR A 219 -13.40 -15.19 -14.89
C THR A 219 -14.33 -14.59 -13.84
N LYS A 220 -15.59 -14.29 -14.20
CA LYS A 220 -16.58 -13.80 -13.26
C LYS A 220 -16.92 -14.83 -12.18
N ARG A 221 -16.99 -16.11 -12.56
CA ARG A 221 -17.24 -17.20 -11.60
C ARG A 221 -16.16 -17.26 -10.51
N LEU A 222 -14.91 -17.04 -10.87
CA LEU A 222 -13.78 -17.09 -9.93
C LEU A 222 -13.59 -15.78 -9.17
N LEU A 223 -13.52 -14.65 -9.87
CA LEU A 223 -13.20 -13.36 -9.28
C LEU A 223 -14.40 -12.65 -8.66
N GLY A 224 -15.63 -13.02 -9.05
CA GLY A 224 -16.84 -12.29 -8.71
C GLY A 224 -17.14 -11.15 -9.70
N ASP A 225 -18.04 -10.25 -9.31
CA ASP A 225 -18.36 -9.04 -10.06
C ASP A 225 -17.25 -8.00 -9.85
N VAL A 226 -16.23 -8.06 -10.70
CA VAL A 226 -15.07 -7.16 -10.64
C VAL A 226 -14.94 -6.33 -11.91
N GLU A 227 -14.54 -5.08 -11.76
CA GLU A 227 -14.19 -4.17 -12.85
C GLU A 227 -12.69 -3.88 -12.81
N LEU A 228 -12.01 -4.14 -13.92
CA LEU A 228 -10.64 -3.75 -14.15
C LEU A 228 -10.62 -2.39 -14.87
N VAL A 229 -9.97 -1.40 -14.27
CA VAL A 229 -9.75 -0.10 -14.89
C VAL A 229 -8.29 -0.01 -15.33
N ILE A 230 -8.06 0.26 -16.62
CA ILE A 230 -6.73 0.51 -17.18
C ILE A 230 -6.70 1.94 -17.70
N LYS A 231 -5.69 2.69 -17.29
CA LYS A 231 -5.46 4.08 -17.68
C LYS A 231 -4.12 4.22 -18.39
N VAL A 232 -4.08 5.10 -19.37
CA VAL A 232 -2.87 5.49 -20.09
C VAL A 232 -2.49 6.89 -19.67
N SER A 233 -1.30 7.05 -19.12
CA SER A 233 -0.77 8.35 -18.74
C SER A 233 -0.28 9.14 -19.96
N ARG A 234 -0.45 10.47 -19.93
CA ARG A 234 0.18 11.38 -20.90
C ARG A 234 1.68 11.57 -20.69
N LYS A 235 2.19 11.13 -19.53
CA LYS A 235 3.59 11.26 -19.13
C LYS A 235 4.16 9.91 -18.80
N TYR A 236 5.46 9.79 -18.87
CA TYR A 236 6.21 8.65 -18.32
C TYR A 236 5.90 8.47 -16.85
N LEU A 237 5.52 7.27 -16.47
CA LEU A 237 5.27 6.92 -15.08
C LEU A 237 6.55 6.44 -14.40
N GLU A 238 6.75 6.80 -13.16
CA GLU A 238 7.77 6.19 -12.30
C GLU A 238 7.44 4.71 -12.09
N ASP A 239 8.47 3.90 -11.84
CA ASP A 239 8.35 2.44 -11.78
C ASP A 239 7.27 1.95 -10.83
N ASP A 240 7.09 2.65 -9.76
CA ASP A 240 6.15 2.32 -8.71
C ASP A 240 4.69 2.78 -8.97
N LEU A 241 4.46 3.60 -10.00
CA LEU A 241 3.12 3.95 -10.49
C LEU A 241 2.66 3.08 -11.66
N ARG A 242 3.57 2.27 -12.23
CA ARG A 242 3.28 1.44 -13.40
C ARG A 242 2.54 0.17 -13.02
N GLY A 243 1.47 -0.13 -13.74
CA GLY A 243 0.74 -1.38 -13.60
C GLY A 243 -0.61 -1.22 -12.92
N VAL A 244 -1.31 -2.33 -12.85
CA VAL A 244 -2.61 -2.44 -12.21
C VAL A 244 -2.43 -2.72 -10.73
N ALA A 245 -2.91 -1.83 -9.89
CA ALA A 245 -2.97 -2.02 -8.45
C ALA A 245 -4.11 -2.98 -8.10
N ILE A 246 -3.80 -4.04 -7.38
CA ILE A 246 -4.75 -5.07 -6.95
C ILE A 246 -5.12 -4.82 -5.50
N TYR A 247 -6.42 -4.74 -5.25
CA TYR A 247 -7.00 -4.52 -3.93
C TYR A 247 -7.96 -5.64 -3.55
N SER A 248 -8.09 -5.90 -2.25
CA SER A 248 -9.17 -6.70 -1.69
C SER A 248 -9.68 -6.00 -0.43
N ASN A 249 -10.99 -5.75 -0.39
CA ASN A 249 -11.65 -4.98 0.67
C ASN A 249 -10.93 -3.64 0.98
N GLY A 250 -10.49 -2.96 -0.09
CA GLY A 250 -9.78 -1.68 -0.03
C GLY A 250 -8.34 -1.78 0.46
N VAL A 251 -7.78 -2.99 0.67
CA VAL A 251 -6.36 -3.20 0.99
C VAL A 251 -5.58 -3.42 -0.30
N TRP A 252 -4.54 -2.61 -0.52
CA TRP A 252 -3.59 -2.84 -1.59
C TRP A 252 -2.70 -4.05 -1.27
N HIS A 253 -2.50 -4.92 -2.26
CA HIS A 253 -1.64 -6.09 -2.15
C HIS A 253 -0.41 -5.98 -3.01
N GLU A 254 -0.58 -5.66 -4.28
CA GLU A 254 0.53 -5.46 -5.21
C GLU A 254 0.11 -4.64 -6.43
N THR A 255 1.10 -4.21 -7.22
CA THR A 255 0.90 -3.59 -8.52
C THR A 255 1.66 -4.40 -9.57
N THR A 256 0.99 -4.77 -10.67
CA THR A 256 1.57 -5.63 -11.70
C THR A 256 1.09 -5.25 -13.11
N LEU A 257 1.92 -5.49 -14.11
CA LEU A 257 1.54 -5.49 -15.52
C LEU A 257 1.25 -6.91 -16.04
N ALA A 258 1.25 -7.89 -15.14
CA ALA A 258 0.91 -9.30 -15.39
C ALA A 258 1.60 -9.89 -16.63
N GLY A 259 2.93 -9.71 -16.73
CA GLY A 259 3.77 -10.23 -17.81
C GLY A 259 4.05 -9.25 -18.95
N SER A 260 3.60 -7.99 -18.83
CA SER A 260 3.95 -6.92 -19.78
C SER A 260 5.04 -5.97 -19.25
N GLU A 261 5.70 -6.33 -18.14
CA GLU A 261 6.81 -5.59 -17.55
C GLU A 261 7.98 -5.47 -18.57
N GLY A 262 8.52 -4.26 -18.71
CA GLY A 262 9.65 -3.99 -19.61
C GLY A 262 9.32 -3.98 -21.12
N ARG A 263 8.05 -4.18 -21.50
CA ARG A 263 7.63 -4.08 -22.91
C ARG A 263 7.40 -2.63 -23.32
N GLU A 264 7.53 -2.36 -24.63
CA GLU A 264 7.26 -1.05 -25.22
C GLU A 264 5.85 -0.56 -24.82
N MET A 265 5.71 0.72 -24.49
CA MET A 265 4.50 1.41 -24.00
C MET A 265 3.99 1.00 -22.62
N SER A 266 4.55 -0.01 -21.98
CA SER A 266 4.15 -0.43 -20.62
C SER A 266 4.35 0.68 -19.57
N GLN A 267 5.32 1.56 -19.79
CA GLN A 267 5.67 2.68 -18.91
C GLN A 267 4.60 3.79 -18.84
N TYR A 268 3.56 3.72 -19.63
CA TYR A 268 2.44 4.63 -19.59
C TYR A 268 1.19 4.03 -18.95
N LEU A 269 1.21 2.73 -18.63
CA LEU A 269 0.05 2.00 -18.16
C LEU A 269 -0.03 1.97 -16.65
N PHE A 270 -1.19 2.35 -16.12
CA PHE A 270 -1.55 2.18 -14.72
C PHE A 270 -3.04 1.87 -14.62
N GLY A 271 -3.48 1.49 -13.44
CA GLY A 271 -4.89 1.14 -13.28
C GLY A 271 -5.14 0.44 -11.96
N GLU A 272 -6.30 -0.20 -11.89
CA GLU A 272 -6.75 -0.80 -10.65
C GLU A 272 -7.81 -1.87 -10.83
N ILE A 273 -7.87 -2.77 -9.86
CA ILE A 273 -8.92 -3.76 -9.72
C ILE A 273 -9.17 -4.06 -8.24
N GLU A 274 -10.43 -4.10 -7.85
CA GLU A 274 -10.87 -4.54 -6.52
C GLU A 274 -11.42 -5.95 -6.61
N VAL A 275 -10.88 -6.89 -5.84
CA VAL A 275 -11.24 -8.32 -5.86
C VAL A 275 -11.53 -8.81 -4.45
N PRO A 276 -12.74 -8.60 -3.90
CA PRO A 276 -13.10 -9.00 -2.54
C PRO A 276 -12.93 -10.50 -2.29
N ASN A 277 -13.16 -11.34 -3.31
CA ASN A 277 -13.04 -12.79 -3.22
C ASN A 277 -11.63 -13.28 -2.81
N LEU A 278 -10.59 -12.47 -2.97
CA LEU A 278 -9.24 -12.82 -2.46
C LEU A 278 -9.24 -13.04 -0.95
N ASP A 279 -10.00 -12.24 -0.22
CA ASP A 279 -10.09 -12.38 1.24
C ASP A 279 -11.01 -13.53 1.69
N ASP A 280 -11.97 -13.90 0.87
CA ASP A 280 -12.98 -14.94 1.17
C ASP A 280 -12.56 -16.31 0.67
N ASP A 281 -11.46 -16.42 -0.08
CA ASP A 281 -10.96 -17.68 -0.63
C ASP A 281 -10.55 -18.65 0.50
N LYS A 282 -11.12 -19.84 0.45
CA LYS A 282 -10.89 -20.95 1.40
C LYS A 282 -10.17 -22.14 0.75
N SER A 283 -9.58 -21.92 -0.43
CA SER A 283 -8.84 -22.96 -1.12
C SER A 283 -7.64 -23.45 -0.30
N PRO A 284 -7.19 -24.71 -0.50
CA PRO A 284 -6.03 -25.26 0.21
C PRO A 284 -4.74 -24.46 -0.01
N ILE A 285 -4.62 -23.80 -1.16
CA ILE A 285 -3.51 -22.89 -1.47
C ILE A 285 -4.02 -21.47 -1.26
N PRO A 286 -3.61 -20.77 -0.20
CA PRO A 286 -4.11 -19.43 0.08
C PRO A 286 -3.70 -18.43 -1.01
N PRO A 287 -4.53 -17.42 -1.30
CA PRO A 287 -4.26 -16.41 -2.33
C PRO A 287 -3.11 -15.47 -1.96
N PHE A 288 -2.71 -15.45 -0.69
CA PHE A 288 -1.64 -14.60 -0.20
C PHE A 288 -0.44 -15.44 0.25
N ASP A 289 0.75 -15.03 -0.11
CA ASP A 289 1.98 -15.61 0.41
C ASP A 289 2.21 -15.15 1.86
N VAL A 290 1.87 -15.99 2.80
CA VAL A 290 1.97 -15.72 4.25
C VAL A 290 3.43 -15.67 4.71
N SER A 291 4.36 -16.26 3.93
CA SER A 291 5.71 -16.54 4.41
C SER A 291 6.72 -15.41 4.18
N ARG A 292 6.52 -14.49 3.23
CA ARG A 292 7.61 -13.58 2.85
C ARG A 292 7.25 -12.14 2.43
N SER A 293 6.07 -11.84 1.88
CA SER A 293 5.86 -10.53 1.29
C SER A 293 4.43 -10.02 1.24
N MET A 294 3.46 -10.76 1.74
CA MET A 294 2.01 -10.49 1.55
C MET A 294 1.59 -10.33 0.08
N ARG A 295 2.45 -10.74 -0.85
CA ARG A 295 2.13 -10.74 -2.28
C ARG A 295 1.12 -11.82 -2.61
N LEU A 296 0.48 -11.68 -3.75
CA LEU A 296 -0.43 -12.70 -4.23
C LEU A 296 0.33 -13.98 -4.61
N ASN A 297 -0.24 -15.12 -4.22
CA ASN A 297 0.34 -16.43 -4.49
C ASN A 297 -0.10 -16.94 -5.85
N SER A 298 0.78 -16.93 -6.83
CA SER A 298 0.51 -17.37 -8.19
C SER A 298 0.13 -18.86 -8.32
N ASN A 299 0.31 -19.68 -7.28
CA ASN A 299 -0.14 -21.06 -7.26
C ASN A 299 -1.64 -21.21 -6.92
N ASN A 300 -2.26 -20.15 -6.38
CA ASN A 300 -3.69 -20.11 -6.13
C ASN A 300 -4.48 -19.96 -7.46
N GLU A 301 -5.59 -20.65 -7.61
CA GLU A 301 -6.38 -20.64 -8.85
C GLU A 301 -7.02 -19.28 -9.14
N LEU A 302 -7.57 -18.63 -8.12
CA LEU A 302 -8.18 -17.30 -8.23
C LEU A 302 -7.14 -16.26 -8.64
N VAL A 303 -5.93 -16.31 -8.04
CA VAL A 303 -4.82 -15.40 -8.38
C VAL A 303 -4.34 -15.62 -9.81
N ARG A 304 -4.26 -16.88 -10.29
CA ARG A 304 -3.92 -17.16 -11.69
C ARG A 304 -4.96 -16.59 -12.66
N ALA A 305 -6.25 -16.76 -12.34
CA ALA A 305 -7.33 -16.19 -13.15
C ALA A 305 -7.26 -14.64 -13.17
N LEU A 306 -6.95 -14.03 -12.03
CA LEU A 306 -6.77 -12.58 -11.90
C LEU A 306 -5.61 -12.08 -12.78
N TYR A 307 -4.44 -12.71 -12.69
CA TYR A 307 -3.29 -12.33 -13.52
C TYR A 307 -3.56 -12.54 -15.02
N ALA A 308 -4.23 -13.62 -15.38
CA ALA A 308 -4.61 -13.85 -16.78
C ALA A 308 -5.59 -12.77 -17.28
N PHE A 309 -6.56 -12.37 -16.46
CA PHE A 309 -7.52 -11.32 -16.79
C PHE A 309 -6.85 -9.97 -16.97
N ILE A 310 -5.99 -9.57 -16.03
CA ILE A 310 -5.21 -8.33 -16.12
C ILE A 310 -4.28 -8.37 -17.33
N GLY A 311 -3.48 -9.41 -17.46
CA GLY A 311 -2.45 -9.53 -18.51
C GLY A 311 -3.00 -9.45 -19.93
N GLN A 312 -4.15 -10.12 -20.19
CA GLN A 312 -4.82 -10.06 -21.49
C GLN A 312 -5.27 -8.63 -21.84
N ARG A 313 -5.81 -7.88 -20.87
CA ARG A 313 -6.33 -6.53 -21.09
C ARG A 313 -5.19 -5.50 -21.19
N VAL A 314 -4.19 -5.59 -20.31
CA VAL A 314 -2.98 -4.77 -20.37
C VAL A 314 -2.27 -4.95 -21.71
N GLU A 315 -2.10 -6.20 -22.16
CA GLU A 315 -1.43 -6.47 -23.44
C GLU A 315 -2.22 -5.94 -24.63
N ARG A 316 -3.56 -5.96 -24.59
CA ARG A 316 -4.42 -5.37 -25.61
C ARG A 316 -4.19 -3.86 -25.69
N VAL A 317 -4.35 -3.12 -24.58
CA VAL A 317 -4.16 -1.66 -24.53
C VAL A 317 -2.75 -1.30 -24.97
N ARG A 318 -1.74 -2.05 -24.48
CA ARG A 318 -0.33 -1.83 -24.88
C ARG A 318 -0.12 -1.95 -26.38
N ARG A 319 -0.68 -2.99 -27.02
CA ARG A 319 -0.57 -3.20 -28.48
C ARG A 319 -1.23 -2.08 -29.27
N ASP A 320 -2.38 -1.63 -28.82
CA ASP A 320 -3.10 -0.51 -29.46
C ASP A 320 -2.26 0.76 -29.42
N LEU A 321 -1.64 1.08 -28.28
CA LEU A 321 -0.71 2.21 -28.14
C LEU A 321 0.53 2.07 -29.04
N VAL A 322 1.13 0.87 -29.14
CA VAL A 322 2.26 0.64 -30.05
C VAL A 322 1.86 0.88 -31.51
N ASN A 323 0.66 0.43 -31.89
CA ASN A 323 0.16 0.61 -33.25
C ASN A 323 -0.14 2.10 -33.56
N GLU A 324 -0.72 2.82 -32.61
CA GLU A 324 -0.96 4.27 -32.74
C GLU A 324 0.37 5.04 -32.86
N GLU A 325 1.36 4.72 -32.03
CA GLU A 325 2.66 5.37 -32.09
C GLU A 325 3.39 5.10 -33.43
N LYS A 326 3.30 3.87 -33.96
CA LYS A 326 3.82 3.56 -35.30
C LYS A 326 3.15 4.39 -36.39
N LYS A 327 1.81 4.48 -36.37
CA LYS A 327 1.05 5.33 -37.35
C LYS A 327 1.48 6.78 -37.23
N ARG A 328 1.62 7.32 -36.02
CA ARG A 328 2.06 8.69 -35.80
C ARG A 328 3.44 8.96 -36.37
N LYS A 329 4.42 8.08 -36.09
CA LYS A 329 5.79 8.20 -36.62
C LYS A 329 5.81 8.17 -38.15
N THR A 330 5.11 7.23 -38.78
CA THR A 330 5.02 7.15 -40.25
C THR A 330 4.40 8.41 -40.86
N SER A 331 3.38 8.95 -40.23
CA SER A 331 2.74 10.19 -40.69
C SER A 331 3.65 11.42 -40.54
N GLU A 332 4.40 11.51 -39.45
CA GLU A 332 5.40 12.58 -39.21
C GLU A 332 6.55 12.50 -40.22
N GLU A 333 7.05 11.28 -40.49
CA GLU A 333 8.10 11.06 -41.48
C GLU A 333 7.63 11.45 -42.91
N ALA A 334 6.43 11.02 -43.27
CA ALA A 334 5.82 11.40 -44.58
C ALA A 334 5.67 12.90 -44.70
N ARG A 335 5.24 13.59 -43.63
CA ARG A 335 5.12 15.06 -43.64
C ARG A 335 6.48 15.75 -43.79
N LYS A 336 7.53 15.28 -43.08
CA LYS A 336 8.88 15.83 -43.21
C LYS A 336 9.45 15.64 -44.59
N LEU A 337 9.22 14.47 -45.22
CA LEU A 337 9.64 14.22 -46.59
C LEU A 337 8.92 15.14 -47.59
N ALA A 338 7.63 15.38 -47.41
CA ALA A 338 6.88 16.33 -48.25
C ALA A 338 7.39 17.77 -48.09
N GLU A 339 7.65 18.23 -46.87
CA GLU A 339 8.22 19.54 -46.57
C GLU A 339 9.61 19.71 -47.22
N GLN A 340 10.47 18.70 -47.17
CA GLN A 340 11.78 18.69 -47.84
C GLN A 340 11.65 18.70 -49.36
N ALA A 341 10.70 17.97 -49.92
CA ALA A 341 10.42 18.01 -51.36
C ALA A 341 9.99 19.39 -51.81
N ASP A 342 9.08 20.05 -51.09
CA ASP A 342 8.61 21.41 -51.39
C ASP A 342 9.74 22.47 -51.29
N GLU A 343 10.65 22.33 -50.32
CA GLU A 343 11.83 23.20 -50.22
C GLU A 343 12.78 23.01 -51.40
N ASN A 344 12.97 21.81 -51.88
CA ASN A 344 13.84 21.52 -53.03
C ASN A 344 13.23 21.91 -54.35
N TYR A 345 11.88 22.06 -54.46
CA TYR A 345 11.16 22.49 -55.65
C TYR A 345 10.80 23.98 -55.67
N ARG A 346 11.17 24.79 -54.67
CA ARG A 346 10.99 26.27 -54.77
C ARG A 346 11.85 26.77 -55.92
N PRO A 347 11.25 27.38 -56.99
CA PRO A 347 12.02 27.99 -58.06
C PRO A 347 12.94 29.05 -57.48
N GLN A 348 14.23 28.93 -57.73
CA GLN A 348 15.15 30.01 -57.42
C GLN A 348 14.62 31.27 -58.10
N SER A 349 14.27 32.29 -57.31
CA SER A 349 13.87 33.60 -57.83
C SER A 349 14.99 34.12 -58.73
N ILE A 350 14.74 34.18 -60.03
CA ILE A 350 15.64 34.80 -61.00
C ILE A 350 15.88 36.23 -60.55
N PRO A 351 17.12 36.66 -60.32
CA PRO A 351 17.38 38.06 -59.97
C PRO A 351 16.98 38.93 -61.13
N ASN A 352 15.99 39.87 -60.95
CA ASN A 352 15.67 40.91 -61.84
C ASN A 352 16.84 41.93 -61.95
N SER A 353 17.85 41.59 -62.74
CA SER A 353 18.88 42.51 -63.12
C SER A 353 19.15 42.41 -64.61
N LEU A 354 18.31 42.99 -65.42
CA LEU A 354 18.64 43.39 -66.79
C LEU A 354 17.51 44.33 -67.30
N TYR A 355 17.51 45.58 -66.83
CA TYR A 355 17.04 46.73 -67.57
C TYR A 355 17.95 47.89 -67.31
N ILE A 356 19.02 48.01 -68.09
CA ILE A 356 19.74 49.26 -68.27
C ILE A 356 19.75 49.56 -69.77
N SER A 357 19.33 50.78 -70.06
CA SER A 357 19.37 51.66 -71.20
C SER A 357 18.24 51.59 -72.18
#